data_d48df350d51d80cd14c5683c7904f6b5
#
_entry.id   d48df350d51d80cd14c5683c7904f6b5
#
_cell.length_a   1.000
_cell.length_b   1.000
_cell.length_c   1.000
_cell.angle_alpha   90.00
_cell.angle_beta   90.00
_cell.angle_gamma   90.00
#
_symmetry.space_group_name_H-M   'P 1'
#
loop_
_entity.id
_entity.type
_entity.pdbx_description
1 polymer ?
#
loop_
_entity_poly.entity_id
_entity_poly.type
_entity_poly.pdbx_seq_one_letter_code
_entity_poly.pdbx_strand_id
1 'polypeptide(L)'
;MKIDPYNHQERWIRWKDKIQKLGVIPDLSRQNSEIILRYLSDMELGINTSMKSKKGARSFVRLNTIKTRLTFLSRKFKAILDTDDMTLLTEEQVCSFFVDMRNGVIKRLDGRRYKATRDFVKIFKAFWHWWQKVARKAGQTVEDITVYLDSSGEKPEWVYLNEKQIRIFWESCNLKYRTIVMFLFDTGIRAPTELMNVKVSDLSSDFKELNIREETSKTFGRRIKLMICSELLKRYVENNGLEREDYLFKFCPSVANRYLKRLAKKLFGDGKSLAGQNYSDLTMYDFRHCSCCYWLPRYKSESALKFRFGWKKSDKIHYYSEMLGMRDTISEEDLLIDVTKTELENRLSKSENKSELLEAQVETMNSQMAEILSHVSKLSEKIVILKNGSC
;
A
#
# COMPACT_ATOMS: atom_id res chain seq x y z
N MET A 1 8.60 -16.31 14.58
CA MET A 1 8.26 -16.81 13.22
C MET A 1 7.52 -15.71 12.48
N LYS A 2 7.79 -15.48 11.17
CA LYS A 2 7.08 -14.47 10.37
C LYS A 2 5.68 -14.95 10.02
N ILE A 3 4.66 -14.11 10.27
CA ILE A 3 3.29 -14.40 9.84
C ILE A 3 3.19 -14.19 8.32
N ASP A 4 2.68 -15.20 7.61
CA ASP A 4 2.23 -15.07 6.22
C ASP A 4 0.71 -14.81 6.22
N PRO A 5 0.26 -13.57 5.99
CA PRO A 5 -1.17 -13.21 6.09
C PRO A 5 -2.09 -13.95 5.13
N TYR A 6 -1.54 -14.57 4.11
CA TYR A 6 -2.28 -15.24 3.03
C TYR A 6 -1.96 -16.73 2.90
N ASN A 7 -1.15 -17.28 3.80
CA ASN A 7 -0.77 -18.69 3.84
C ASN A 7 -0.21 -19.20 2.50
N HIS A 8 0.65 -18.39 1.85
CA HIS A 8 1.15 -18.71 0.50
C HIS A 8 1.92 -20.02 0.43
N GLN A 9 2.68 -20.36 1.48
CA GLN A 9 3.43 -21.62 1.55
C GLN A 9 2.47 -22.80 1.62
N GLU A 10 1.53 -22.78 2.54
CA GLU A 10 0.55 -23.85 2.72
C GLU A 10 -0.32 -24.04 1.46
N ARG A 11 -0.78 -22.94 0.86
CA ARG A 11 -1.53 -22.95 -0.41
C ARG A 11 -0.73 -23.56 -1.55
N TRP A 12 0.58 -23.32 -1.60
CA TRP A 12 1.46 -23.92 -2.60
C TRP A 12 1.60 -25.42 -2.40
N ILE A 13 1.89 -25.86 -1.17
CA ILE A 13 2.08 -27.27 -0.82
C ILE A 13 0.77 -28.05 -1.10
N ARG A 14 -0.36 -27.61 -0.58
CA ARG A 14 -1.67 -28.26 -0.81
C ARG A 14 -2.00 -28.37 -2.31
N TRP A 15 -1.65 -27.36 -3.07
CA TRP A 15 -1.87 -27.40 -4.52
C TRP A 15 -0.95 -28.43 -5.19
N LYS A 16 0.33 -28.50 -4.84
CA LYS A 16 1.27 -29.52 -5.35
C LYS A 16 0.77 -30.94 -5.06
N ASP A 17 0.37 -31.20 -3.84
CA ASP A 17 -0.13 -32.51 -3.40
C ASP A 17 -1.37 -32.92 -4.21
N LYS A 18 -2.28 -31.95 -4.44
CA LYS A 18 -3.46 -32.18 -5.28
C LYS A 18 -3.06 -32.55 -6.72
N ILE A 19 -2.13 -31.80 -7.33
CA ILE A 19 -1.71 -32.04 -8.70
C ILE A 19 -0.94 -33.36 -8.81
N GLN A 20 -0.12 -33.71 -7.85
CA GLN A 20 0.58 -35.01 -7.82
C GLN A 20 -0.39 -36.20 -7.82
N LYS A 21 -1.54 -36.07 -7.14
CA LYS A 21 -2.60 -37.09 -7.14
C LYS A 21 -3.39 -37.16 -8.45
N LEU A 22 -3.60 -35.99 -9.09
CA LEU A 22 -4.40 -35.90 -10.32
C LEU A 22 -3.59 -36.15 -11.59
N GLY A 23 -2.28 -35.99 -11.55
CA GLY A 23 -1.39 -36.07 -12.73
C GLY A 23 -1.47 -34.91 -13.70
N VAL A 24 -2.48 -34.05 -13.56
CA VAL A 24 -2.77 -32.96 -14.50
C VAL A 24 -3.36 -31.75 -13.75
N ILE A 25 -3.12 -30.55 -14.28
CA ILE A 25 -3.80 -29.33 -13.78
C ILE A 25 -5.24 -29.34 -14.30
N PRO A 26 -6.27 -29.26 -13.42
CA PRO A 26 -7.67 -29.28 -13.85
C PRO A 26 -8.00 -28.23 -14.91
N ASP A 27 -8.83 -28.62 -15.89
CA ASP A 27 -9.29 -27.79 -17.02
C ASP A 27 -8.17 -27.34 -17.98
N LEU A 28 -7.05 -28.03 -18.00
CA LEU A 28 -5.96 -27.83 -18.96
C LEU A 28 -5.69 -29.09 -19.74
N SER A 29 -5.21 -28.93 -20.97
CA SER A 29 -4.67 -30.05 -21.75
C SER A 29 -3.48 -30.67 -21.02
N ARG A 30 -3.16 -31.93 -21.39
CA ARG A 30 -2.00 -32.62 -20.84
C ARG A 30 -0.71 -31.85 -21.16
N GLN A 31 -0.57 -31.37 -22.40
CA GLN A 31 0.58 -30.62 -22.90
C GLN A 31 0.80 -29.34 -22.07
N ASN A 32 -0.26 -28.52 -21.92
CA ASN A 32 -0.19 -27.30 -21.11
C ASN A 32 0.06 -27.58 -19.64
N SER A 33 -0.47 -28.68 -19.09
CA SER A 33 -0.20 -29.06 -17.71
C SER A 33 1.27 -29.41 -17.52
N GLU A 34 1.82 -30.28 -18.38
CA GLU A 34 3.22 -30.72 -18.27
C GLU A 34 4.20 -29.54 -18.38
N ILE A 35 4.01 -28.66 -19.37
CA ILE A 35 4.92 -27.52 -19.56
C ILE A 35 4.84 -26.49 -18.41
N ILE A 36 3.65 -26.21 -17.89
CA ILE A 36 3.46 -25.32 -16.76
C ILE A 36 4.06 -25.92 -15.49
N LEU A 37 3.87 -27.20 -15.23
CA LEU A 37 4.44 -27.89 -14.06
C LEU A 37 5.96 -27.91 -14.13
N ARG A 38 6.55 -28.18 -15.29
CA ARG A 38 7.99 -28.09 -15.53
C ARG A 38 8.53 -26.69 -15.25
N TYR A 39 7.86 -25.64 -15.77
CA TYR A 39 8.24 -24.27 -15.52
C TYR A 39 8.19 -23.92 -14.02
N LEU A 40 7.11 -24.32 -13.35
CA LEU A 40 6.95 -24.06 -11.89
C LEU A 40 8.01 -24.80 -11.07
N SER A 41 8.36 -26.03 -11.42
CA SER A 41 9.46 -26.79 -10.79
C SER A 41 10.79 -26.06 -10.96
N ASP A 42 11.11 -25.61 -12.18
CA ASP A 42 12.33 -24.85 -12.44
C ASP A 42 12.37 -23.54 -11.66
N MET A 43 11.22 -22.85 -11.50
CA MET A 43 11.14 -21.63 -10.70
C MET A 43 11.26 -21.89 -9.21
N GLU A 44 10.79 -23.02 -8.73
CA GLU A 44 10.93 -23.44 -7.32
C GLU A 44 12.40 -23.74 -6.98
N LEU A 45 13.12 -24.37 -7.91
CA LEU A 45 14.55 -24.65 -7.78
C LEU A 45 15.45 -23.45 -8.14
N GLY A 46 14.91 -22.47 -8.86
CA GLY A 46 15.68 -21.31 -9.33
C GLY A 46 16.58 -21.58 -10.53
N ILE A 47 16.29 -22.65 -11.30
CA ILE A 47 17.05 -23.04 -12.48
C ILE A 47 16.38 -22.53 -13.77
N ASN A 48 17.12 -22.56 -14.87
CA ASN A 48 16.68 -22.11 -16.20
C ASN A 48 16.11 -20.67 -16.26
N THR A 49 16.39 -19.86 -15.22
CA THR A 49 15.97 -18.45 -15.20
C THR A 49 16.77 -17.61 -16.20
N SER A 50 16.18 -16.52 -16.69
CA SER A 50 16.88 -15.60 -17.59
C SER A 50 18.11 -14.97 -16.91
N MET A 51 19.10 -14.54 -17.70
CA MET A 51 20.35 -13.93 -17.19
C MET A 51 20.06 -12.65 -16.37
N LYS A 52 19.07 -11.86 -16.79
CA LYS A 52 18.67 -10.61 -16.14
C LYS A 52 17.77 -10.83 -14.90
N SER A 53 17.32 -12.05 -14.67
CA SER A 53 16.46 -12.36 -13.51
C SER A 53 17.26 -12.53 -12.24
N LYS A 54 16.64 -12.19 -11.09
CA LYS A 54 17.18 -12.55 -9.78
C LYS A 54 17.46 -14.05 -9.71
N LYS A 55 18.63 -14.44 -9.25
CA LYS A 55 19.02 -15.85 -9.11
C LYS A 55 18.35 -16.50 -7.88
N GLY A 56 18.33 -17.83 -7.86
CA GLY A 56 17.80 -18.65 -6.78
C GLY A 56 16.27 -18.89 -6.87
N ALA A 57 15.80 -19.69 -5.92
CA ALA A 57 14.41 -20.11 -5.80
C ALA A 57 13.43 -18.93 -5.71
N ARG A 58 12.26 -19.11 -6.30
CA ARG A 58 11.19 -18.11 -6.21
C ARG A 58 10.40 -18.31 -4.91
N SER A 59 9.99 -17.20 -4.29
CA SER A 59 9.14 -17.26 -3.10
C SER A 59 7.76 -17.87 -3.42
N PHE A 60 7.11 -18.46 -2.41
CA PHE A 60 5.77 -19.03 -2.56
C PHE A 60 4.72 -18.03 -3.07
N VAL A 61 4.85 -16.75 -2.70
CA VAL A 61 4.03 -15.66 -3.27
C VAL A 61 4.19 -15.60 -4.78
N ARG A 62 5.43 -15.64 -5.27
CA ARG A 62 5.72 -15.57 -6.71
C ARG A 62 5.28 -16.84 -7.43
N LEU A 63 5.53 -18.01 -6.87
CA LEU A 63 5.10 -19.30 -7.43
C LEU A 63 3.57 -19.36 -7.56
N ASN A 64 2.82 -19.00 -6.52
CA ASN A 64 1.36 -18.93 -6.59
C ASN A 64 0.86 -17.93 -7.64
N THR A 65 1.56 -16.81 -7.81
CA THR A 65 1.20 -15.81 -8.82
C THR A 65 1.44 -16.34 -10.23
N ILE A 66 2.60 -16.93 -10.49
CA ILE A 66 2.95 -17.55 -11.78
C ILE A 66 1.94 -18.64 -12.12
N LYS A 67 1.71 -19.58 -11.21
CA LYS A 67 0.73 -20.65 -11.35
C LYS A 67 -0.63 -20.12 -11.78
N THR A 68 -1.19 -19.20 -11.00
CA THR A 68 -2.54 -18.68 -11.25
C THR A 68 -2.63 -17.94 -12.59
N ARG A 69 -1.60 -17.16 -12.95
CA ARG A 69 -1.61 -16.41 -14.21
C ARG A 69 -1.43 -17.32 -15.43
N LEU A 70 -0.50 -18.28 -15.39
CA LEU A 70 -0.31 -19.20 -16.52
C LEU A 70 -1.49 -20.15 -16.71
N THR A 71 -2.06 -20.70 -15.63
CA THR A 71 -3.28 -21.51 -15.70
C THR A 71 -4.45 -20.71 -16.31
N PHE A 72 -4.58 -19.45 -15.92
CA PHE A 72 -5.59 -18.56 -16.50
C PHE A 72 -5.34 -18.32 -18.00
N LEU A 73 -4.12 -17.99 -18.40
CA LEU A 73 -3.78 -17.74 -19.81
C LEU A 73 -4.02 -18.97 -20.66
N SER A 74 -3.57 -20.15 -20.21
CA SER A 74 -3.77 -21.40 -20.92
C SER A 74 -5.26 -21.70 -21.18
N ARG A 75 -6.12 -21.51 -20.16
CA ARG A 75 -7.59 -21.65 -20.33
C ARG A 75 -8.16 -20.65 -21.33
N LYS A 76 -7.67 -19.41 -21.30
CA LYS A 76 -8.13 -18.36 -22.22
C LYS A 76 -7.64 -18.60 -23.65
N PHE A 77 -6.41 -19.06 -23.84
CA PHE A 77 -5.90 -19.44 -25.14
C PHE A 77 -6.70 -20.61 -25.75
N LYS A 78 -7.05 -21.62 -24.94
CA LYS A 78 -7.95 -22.70 -25.42
C LYS A 78 -9.32 -22.15 -25.81
N ALA A 79 -9.91 -21.28 -24.99
CA ALA A 79 -11.27 -20.77 -25.23
C ALA A 79 -11.39 -19.79 -26.41
N ILE A 80 -10.32 -19.06 -26.74
CA ILE A 80 -10.35 -17.95 -27.72
C ILE A 80 -9.59 -18.33 -29.00
N LEU A 81 -8.48 -19.05 -28.88
CA LEU A 81 -7.58 -19.39 -29.97
C LEU A 81 -7.65 -20.88 -30.35
N ASP A 82 -8.47 -21.65 -29.65
CA ASP A 82 -8.59 -23.12 -29.76
C ASP A 82 -7.24 -23.85 -29.67
N THR A 83 -6.32 -23.38 -28.82
CA THR A 83 -4.97 -23.93 -28.71
C THR A 83 -4.81 -24.73 -27.43
N ASP A 84 -4.50 -26.02 -27.58
CA ASP A 84 -4.25 -26.97 -26.48
C ASP A 84 -2.76 -26.96 -26.00
N ASP A 85 -1.88 -26.37 -26.80
CA ASP A 85 -0.45 -26.23 -26.47
C ASP A 85 0.00 -24.78 -26.63
N MET A 86 0.25 -24.11 -25.52
CA MET A 86 0.67 -22.72 -25.51
C MET A 86 2.10 -22.49 -26.07
N THR A 87 2.85 -23.57 -26.33
CA THR A 87 4.17 -23.48 -26.96
C THR A 87 4.12 -23.39 -28.49
N LEU A 88 2.95 -23.64 -29.07
CA LEU A 88 2.67 -23.57 -30.52
C LEU A 88 2.02 -22.26 -30.93
N LEU A 89 1.82 -21.32 -29.99
CA LEU A 89 1.23 -20.02 -30.31
C LEU A 89 2.11 -19.21 -31.26
N THR A 90 1.48 -18.49 -32.19
CA THR A 90 2.15 -17.55 -33.07
C THR A 90 2.26 -16.15 -32.43
N GLU A 91 3.18 -15.33 -32.93
CA GLU A 91 3.35 -13.93 -32.49
C GLU A 91 2.05 -13.15 -32.70
N GLU A 92 1.39 -13.29 -33.86
CA GLU A 92 0.15 -12.59 -34.16
C GLU A 92 -0.97 -12.96 -33.18
N GLN A 93 -1.15 -14.27 -32.90
CA GLN A 93 -2.14 -14.73 -31.91
C GLN A 93 -1.94 -14.14 -30.54
N VAL A 94 -0.68 -14.10 -30.07
CA VAL A 94 -0.33 -13.59 -28.73
C VAL A 94 -0.50 -12.08 -28.67
N CYS A 95 -0.08 -11.35 -29.71
CA CYS A 95 -0.23 -9.90 -29.79
C CYS A 95 -1.71 -9.49 -29.81
N SER A 96 -2.52 -10.10 -30.69
CA SER A 96 -3.96 -9.84 -30.77
C SER A 96 -4.64 -10.12 -29.42
N PHE A 97 -4.37 -11.28 -28.82
CA PHE A 97 -4.96 -11.65 -27.53
C PHE A 97 -4.69 -10.60 -26.42
N PHE A 98 -3.45 -10.11 -26.28
CA PHE A 98 -3.14 -9.14 -25.24
C PHE A 98 -3.65 -7.73 -25.56
N VAL A 99 -3.76 -7.36 -26.83
CA VAL A 99 -4.43 -6.13 -27.28
C VAL A 99 -5.91 -6.19 -26.92
N ASP A 100 -6.60 -7.28 -27.23
CA ASP A 100 -8.02 -7.49 -26.92
C ASP A 100 -8.28 -7.49 -25.40
N MET A 101 -7.39 -8.10 -24.63
CA MET A 101 -7.46 -8.06 -23.17
C MET A 101 -7.30 -6.64 -22.64
N ARG A 102 -6.41 -5.84 -23.21
CA ARG A 102 -6.15 -4.44 -22.80
C ARG A 102 -7.31 -3.52 -23.18
N ASN A 103 -7.85 -3.70 -24.38
CA ASN A 103 -8.96 -2.90 -24.89
C ASN A 103 -10.32 -3.31 -24.28
N GLY A 104 -10.36 -4.42 -23.52
CA GLY A 104 -11.58 -4.88 -22.85
C GLY A 104 -12.53 -5.63 -23.79
N VAL A 105 -12.07 -6.12 -24.93
CA VAL A 105 -12.77 -7.11 -25.76
C VAL A 105 -12.85 -8.43 -24.98
N ILE A 106 -11.72 -8.87 -24.44
CA ILE A 106 -11.66 -9.98 -23.49
C ILE A 106 -11.98 -9.44 -22.08
N LYS A 107 -13.16 -9.79 -21.57
CA LYS A 107 -13.67 -9.32 -20.26
C LYS A 107 -13.53 -10.39 -19.17
N ARG A 108 -13.57 -9.93 -17.96
CA ARG A 108 -13.73 -10.75 -16.75
C ARG A 108 -15.15 -11.33 -16.71
N LEU A 109 -15.37 -12.33 -15.84
CA LEU A 109 -16.70 -12.91 -15.63
C LEU A 109 -17.74 -11.88 -15.13
N ASP A 110 -17.29 -10.81 -14.46
CA ASP A 110 -18.15 -9.71 -14.01
C ASP A 110 -18.37 -8.61 -15.07
N GLY A 111 -18.01 -8.86 -16.33
CA GLY A 111 -18.13 -7.92 -17.45
C GLY A 111 -17.12 -6.78 -17.49
N ARG A 112 -16.27 -6.65 -16.47
CA ARG A 112 -15.27 -5.58 -16.40
C ARG A 112 -14.02 -5.93 -17.19
N ARG A 113 -13.29 -4.90 -17.67
CA ARG A 113 -11.98 -5.08 -18.29
C ARG A 113 -10.91 -5.52 -17.29
N TYR A 114 -9.85 -6.15 -17.77
CA TYR A 114 -8.67 -6.50 -16.95
C TYR A 114 -7.77 -5.28 -16.78
N LYS A 115 -7.70 -4.71 -15.57
CA LYS A 115 -6.80 -3.59 -15.26
C LYS A 115 -5.31 -3.97 -15.15
N ALA A 116 -4.99 -5.25 -14.96
CA ALA A 116 -3.63 -5.73 -14.71
C ALA A 116 -3.07 -6.54 -15.91
N THR A 117 -3.41 -6.20 -17.15
CA THR A 117 -2.93 -6.89 -18.36
C THR A 117 -1.40 -6.94 -18.39
N ARG A 118 -0.73 -5.86 -18.00
CA ARG A 118 0.73 -5.80 -17.81
C ARG A 118 1.32 -7.00 -17.06
N ASP A 119 0.66 -7.44 -15.99
CA ASP A 119 1.19 -8.53 -15.15
C ASP A 119 1.07 -9.88 -15.83
N PHE A 120 0.03 -10.09 -16.64
CA PHE A 120 -0.11 -11.27 -17.48
C PHE A 120 0.97 -11.29 -18.56
N VAL A 121 1.16 -10.18 -19.27
CA VAL A 121 2.22 -10.03 -20.29
C VAL A 121 3.59 -10.34 -19.67
N LYS A 122 3.95 -9.75 -18.52
CA LYS A 122 5.26 -9.99 -17.89
C LYS A 122 5.48 -11.44 -17.48
N ILE A 123 4.43 -12.14 -17.07
CA ILE A 123 4.54 -13.55 -16.69
C ILE A 123 4.64 -14.41 -17.96
N PHE A 124 3.88 -14.10 -19.01
CA PHE A 124 3.97 -14.82 -20.27
C PHE A 124 5.35 -14.62 -20.92
N LYS A 125 5.87 -13.39 -21.00
CA LYS A 125 7.24 -13.12 -21.47
C LYS A 125 8.29 -13.94 -20.70
N ALA A 126 8.18 -13.98 -19.37
CA ALA A 126 9.11 -14.73 -18.54
C ALA A 126 9.01 -16.26 -18.77
N PHE A 127 7.81 -16.78 -18.98
CA PHE A 127 7.56 -18.16 -19.35
C PHE A 127 8.16 -18.47 -20.74
N TRP A 128 7.91 -17.63 -21.75
CA TRP A 128 8.39 -17.84 -23.11
C TRP A 128 9.92 -17.83 -23.18
N HIS A 129 10.59 -16.87 -22.54
CA HIS A 129 12.06 -16.83 -22.46
C HIS A 129 12.65 -18.05 -21.72
N TRP A 130 11.93 -18.61 -20.75
CA TRP A 130 12.29 -19.86 -20.12
C TRP A 130 12.12 -21.02 -21.12
N TRP A 131 11.03 -21.07 -21.85
CA TRP A 131 10.76 -22.08 -22.85
C TRP A 131 11.84 -22.09 -23.94
N GLN A 132 12.16 -20.94 -24.53
CA GLN A 132 13.26 -20.79 -25.48
C GLN A 132 14.57 -21.39 -24.95
N LYS A 133 14.88 -21.14 -23.67
CA LYS A 133 16.10 -21.64 -23.04
C LYS A 133 16.06 -23.18 -22.89
N VAL A 134 14.93 -23.73 -22.52
CA VAL A 134 14.73 -25.18 -22.37
C VAL A 134 14.79 -25.88 -23.71
N ALA A 135 14.09 -25.34 -24.73
CA ALA A 135 14.11 -25.85 -26.11
C ALA A 135 15.53 -25.82 -26.68
N ARG A 136 16.27 -24.73 -26.50
CA ARG A 136 17.68 -24.64 -26.97
C ARG A 136 18.55 -25.70 -26.34
N LYS A 137 18.36 -26.02 -25.07
CA LYS A 137 19.10 -27.13 -24.41
C LYS A 137 18.75 -28.50 -25.00
N ALA A 138 17.59 -28.64 -25.60
CA ALA A 138 17.16 -29.84 -26.32
C ALA A 138 17.50 -29.79 -27.83
N GLY A 139 18.33 -28.83 -28.27
CA GLY A 139 18.73 -28.70 -29.69
C GLY A 139 17.68 -28.00 -30.56
N GLN A 140 16.63 -27.44 -29.99
CA GLN A 140 15.55 -26.82 -30.78
C GLN A 140 15.70 -25.28 -30.73
N THR A 141 15.41 -24.62 -31.86
CA THR A 141 15.33 -23.16 -31.96
C THR A 141 13.88 -22.72 -31.88
N VAL A 142 13.58 -21.81 -30.93
CA VAL A 142 12.22 -21.25 -30.77
C VAL A 142 12.34 -19.73 -30.87
N GLU A 143 11.57 -19.11 -31.75
CA GLU A 143 11.52 -17.66 -31.92
C GLU A 143 10.87 -16.97 -30.74
N ASP A 144 11.24 -15.68 -30.52
CA ASP A 144 10.64 -14.88 -29.44
C ASP A 144 9.38 -14.17 -29.92
N ILE A 145 8.25 -14.82 -29.77
CA ILE A 145 6.91 -14.27 -30.11
C ILE A 145 6.44 -13.19 -29.13
N THR A 146 7.30 -12.79 -28.18
CA THR A 146 6.91 -11.82 -27.13
C THR A 146 7.53 -10.45 -27.31
N VAL A 147 8.31 -10.24 -28.38
CA VAL A 147 9.06 -8.99 -28.61
C VAL A 147 8.16 -7.78 -28.57
N TYR A 148 7.07 -7.78 -29.32
CA TYR A 148 6.14 -6.66 -29.46
C TYR A 148 5.08 -6.53 -28.36
N LEU A 149 5.08 -7.42 -27.37
CA LEU A 149 4.11 -7.34 -26.28
C LEU A 149 4.36 -6.12 -25.39
N ASP A 150 3.39 -5.23 -25.33
CA ASP A 150 3.43 -4.06 -24.46
C ASP A 150 3.29 -4.45 -22.98
N SER A 151 4.34 -4.19 -22.21
CA SER A 151 4.41 -4.39 -20.77
C SER A 151 4.25 -3.10 -19.97
N SER A 152 3.79 -2.01 -20.58
CA SER A 152 3.45 -0.76 -19.90
C SER A 152 2.26 -0.98 -18.96
N GLY A 153 2.14 -0.17 -17.93
CA GLY A 153 1.05 -0.25 -16.95
C GLY A 153 0.28 1.03 -16.90
N GLU A 154 -1.02 0.92 -16.68
CA GLU A 154 -1.87 2.06 -16.35
C GLU A 154 -1.44 2.64 -14.99
N LYS A 155 -1.69 3.94 -14.78
CA LYS A 155 -1.54 4.56 -13.45
C LYS A 155 -2.44 3.80 -12.47
N PRO A 156 -1.92 3.40 -11.30
CA PRO A 156 -2.73 2.71 -10.31
C PRO A 156 -3.77 3.67 -9.75
N GLU A 157 -5.03 3.27 -9.76
CA GLU A 157 -6.10 3.94 -9.02
C GLU A 157 -6.16 3.38 -7.59
N TRP A 158 -6.52 4.22 -6.63
CA TRP A 158 -6.65 3.88 -5.22
C TRP A 158 -7.62 4.84 -4.50
N VAL A 159 -7.92 4.58 -3.24
CA VAL A 159 -8.83 5.44 -2.47
C VAL A 159 -8.02 6.48 -1.71
N TYR A 160 -8.14 7.74 -2.12
CA TYR A 160 -7.56 8.87 -1.40
C TYR A 160 -8.55 9.42 -0.38
N LEU A 161 -8.08 9.60 0.84
CA LEU A 161 -8.76 10.33 1.91
C LEU A 161 -7.89 11.51 2.32
N ASN A 162 -8.44 12.72 2.29
CA ASN A 162 -7.77 13.90 2.83
C ASN A 162 -7.78 13.89 4.37
N GLU A 163 -7.08 14.85 5.00
CA GLU A 163 -6.92 14.88 6.46
C GLU A 163 -8.26 14.97 7.21
N LYS A 164 -9.22 15.76 6.69
CA LYS A 164 -10.58 15.86 7.27
C LYS A 164 -11.33 14.53 7.18
N GLN A 165 -11.25 13.87 6.04
CA GLN A 165 -11.87 12.56 5.83
C GLN A 165 -11.21 11.46 6.68
N ILE A 166 -9.88 11.48 6.84
CA ILE A 166 -9.15 10.58 7.75
C ILE A 166 -9.66 10.78 9.18
N ARG A 167 -9.84 12.01 9.63
CA ARG A 167 -10.36 12.31 10.98
C ARG A 167 -11.77 11.74 11.16
N ILE A 168 -12.69 12.05 10.26
CA ILE A 168 -14.08 11.53 10.31
C ILE A 168 -14.09 10.00 10.31
N PHE A 169 -13.27 9.39 9.46
CA PHE A 169 -13.16 7.93 9.36
C PHE A 169 -12.66 7.33 10.67
N TRP A 170 -11.58 7.88 11.21
CA TRP A 170 -10.95 7.45 12.46
C TRP A 170 -11.90 7.57 13.66
N GLU A 171 -12.59 8.68 13.80
CA GLU A 171 -13.58 8.91 14.88
C GLU A 171 -14.75 7.92 14.80
N SER A 172 -15.15 7.54 13.60
CA SER A 172 -16.21 6.56 13.35
C SER A 172 -15.79 5.10 13.52
N CYS A 173 -14.50 4.82 13.68
CA CYS A 173 -14.00 3.47 13.91
C CYS A 173 -14.24 3.00 15.35
N ASN A 174 -14.48 1.69 15.53
CA ASN A 174 -14.34 1.09 16.86
C ASN A 174 -12.88 1.13 17.33
N LEU A 175 -12.64 0.98 18.63
CA LEU A 175 -11.32 1.20 19.24
C LEU A 175 -10.19 0.43 18.55
N LYS A 176 -10.41 -0.85 18.22
CA LYS A 176 -9.41 -1.68 17.54
C LYS A 176 -9.02 -1.12 16.17
N TYR A 177 -10.00 -0.82 15.33
CA TYR A 177 -9.73 -0.31 13.98
C TYR A 177 -9.27 1.14 14.01
N ARG A 178 -9.68 1.92 15.01
CA ARG A 178 -9.18 3.27 15.27
C ARG A 178 -7.65 3.26 15.42
N THR A 179 -7.12 2.37 16.25
CA THR A 179 -5.68 2.22 16.46
C THR A 179 -4.96 1.74 15.18
N ILE A 180 -5.51 0.73 14.49
CA ILE A 180 -4.93 0.22 13.23
C ILE A 180 -4.87 1.33 12.16
N VAL A 181 -5.94 2.08 11.97
CA VAL A 181 -6.02 3.15 10.97
C VAL A 181 -5.00 4.24 11.24
N MET A 182 -4.92 4.72 12.49
CA MET A 182 -3.95 5.76 12.86
C MET A 182 -2.52 5.26 12.75
N PHE A 183 -2.26 4.01 13.15
CA PHE A 183 -0.94 3.40 12.99
C PHE A 183 -0.52 3.29 11.52
N LEU A 184 -1.42 2.86 10.65
CA LEU A 184 -1.18 2.80 9.20
C LEU A 184 -0.94 4.19 8.60
N PHE A 185 -1.74 5.17 9.02
CA PHE A 185 -1.64 6.54 8.53
C PHE A 185 -0.36 7.23 9.01
N ASP A 186 0.01 7.08 10.27
CA ASP A 186 1.26 7.63 10.79
C ASP A 186 2.47 6.95 10.15
N THR A 187 2.56 5.64 10.24
CA THR A 187 3.77 4.90 9.87
C THR A 187 3.93 4.68 8.36
N GLY A 188 2.82 4.62 7.63
CA GLY A 188 2.82 4.23 6.22
C GLY A 188 3.41 2.84 5.94
N ILE A 189 3.42 1.91 6.91
CA ILE A 189 3.92 0.55 6.71
C ILE A 189 3.07 -0.24 5.73
N ARG A 190 3.63 -1.35 5.22
CA ARG A 190 2.91 -2.20 4.25
C ARG A 190 1.91 -3.11 4.97
N ALA A 191 0.61 -2.88 4.72
CA ALA A 191 -0.45 -3.76 5.17
C ALA A 191 -0.81 -4.80 4.10
N PRO A 192 -1.14 -6.03 4.49
CA PRO A 192 -1.10 -6.54 5.87
C PRO A 192 0.27 -7.06 6.30
N THR A 193 1.25 -7.20 5.41
CA THR A 193 2.45 -8.03 5.60
C THR A 193 3.38 -7.49 6.69
N GLU A 194 3.72 -6.18 6.67
CA GLU A 194 4.53 -5.59 7.75
C GLU A 194 3.66 -5.42 9.00
N LEU A 195 2.43 -4.91 8.85
CA LEU A 195 1.52 -4.63 9.96
C LEU A 195 1.29 -5.81 10.90
N MET A 196 0.99 -7.00 10.36
CA MET A 196 0.72 -8.19 11.17
C MET A 196 1.96 -8.80 11.82
N ASN A 197 3.14 -8.36 11.40
CA ASN A 197 4.41 -8.82 11.92
C ASN A 197 5.05 -7.86 12.93
N VAL A 198 4.40 -6.74 13.26
CA VAL A 198 4.85 -5.84 14.32
C VAL A 198 4.57 -6.48 15.66
N LYS A 199 5.59 -6.56 16.52
CA LYS A 199 5.50 -6.95 17.92
C LYS A 199 5.54 -5.72 18.82
N VAL A 200 5.11 -5.86 20.07
CA VAL A 200 5.26 -4.81 21.07
C VAL A 200 6.74 -4.48 21.29
N SER A 201 7.62 -5.48 21.25
CA SER A 201 9.09 -5.31 21.33
C SER A 201 9.72 -4.52 20.18
N ASP A 202 9.00 -4.31 19.08
CA ASP A 202 9.44 -3.47 17.97
C ASP A 202 9.19 -1.97 18.24
N LEU A 203 8.44 -1.63 19.30
CA LEU A 203 8.20 -0.26 19.75
C LEU A 203 9.25 0.14 20.80
N SER A 204 9.67 1.40 20.80
CA SER A 204 10.48 1.95 21.92
C SER A 204 9.65 1.99 23.22
N SER A 205 10.34 2.05 24.36
CA SER A 205 9.68 2.08 25.70
C SER A 205 8.73 3.26 25.88
N ASP A 206 9.00 4.36 25.21
CA ASP A 206 8.17 5.57 25.22
C ASP A 206 7.13 5.62 24.09
N PHE A 207 6.99 4.53 23.30
CA PHE A 207 6.09 4.42 22.14
C PHE A 207 6.30 5.49 21.05
N LYS A 208 7.46 6.14 20.99
CA LYS A 208 7.75 7.19 20.00
C LYS A 208 8.48 6.70 18.76
N GLU A 209 8.98 5.46 18.79
CA GLU A 209 9.67 4.86 17.63
C GLU A 209 9.16 3.45 17.33
N LEU A 210 9.16 3.10 16.06
CA LEU A 210 8.87 1.76 15.54
C LEU A 210 10.08 1.24 14.78
N ASN A 211 10.56 0.05 15.13
CA ASN A 211 11.59 -0.69 14.41
C ASN A 211 10.93 -1.73 13.49
N ILE A 212 10.95 -1.50 12.19
CA ILE A 212 10.50 -2.50 11.19
C ILE A 212 11.68 -3.42 10.89
N ARG A 213 11.62 -4.64 11.38
CA ARG A 213 12.68 -5.65 11.23
C ARG A 213 12.90 -6.02 9.76
N GLU A 214 14.14 -6.32 9.40
CA GLU A 214 14.52 -6.63 8.02
C GLU A 214 13.80 -7.86 7.48
N GLU A 215 13.68 -8.92 8.27
CA GLU A 215 13.01 -10.16 7.87
C GLU A 215 11.50 -9.98 7.60
N THR A 216 10.87 -8.96 8.17
CA THR A 216 9.44 -8.65 7.93
C THR A 216 9.24 -7.68 6.78
N SER A 217 10.26 -6.90 6.45
CA SER A 217 10.20 -5.91 5.38
C SER A 217 10.39 -6.55 3.99
N LYS A 218 9.78 -5.94 2.98
CA LYS A 218 9.99 -6.31 1.58
C LYS A 218 11.32 -5.80 1.02
N THR A 219 11.88 -4.76 1.61
CA THR A 219 13.02 -4.02 1.06
C THR A 219 14.23 -3.98 1.97
N PHE A 220 14.09 -3.39 3.14
CA PHE A 220 15.11 -3.27 4.19
C PHE A 220 14.42 -2.95 5.52
N GLY A 221 15.08 -3.29 6.63
CA GLY A 221 14.67 -2.90 7.96
C GLY A 221 14.83 -1.39 8.16
N ARG A 222 13.98 -0.79 9.01
CA ARG A 222 14.03 0.65 9.25
C ARG A 222 13.41 1.04 10.56
N ARG A 223 13.94 2.09 11.16
CA ARG A 223 13.37 2.70 12.35
C ARG A 223 12.68 4.01 11.97
N ILE A 224 11.44 4.20 12.38
CA ILE A 224 10.63 5.37 12.06
C ILE A 224 10.05 5.98 13.34
N LYS A 225 9.96 7.31 13.40
CA LYS A 225 9.31 8.03 14.49
C LYS A 225 7.79 7.95 14.36
N LEU A 226 7.11 7.74 15.49
CA LEU A 226 5.67 7.80 15.63
C LEU A 226 5.28 9.21 16.10
N MET A 227 4.61 9.95 15.23
CA MET A 227 4.30 11.37 15.46
C MET A 227 2.84 11.58 15.88
N ILE A 228 1.95 10.66 15.49
CA ILE A 228 0.51 10.85 15.61
C ILE A 228 -0.13 9.77 16.51
N CYS A 229 0.33 8.53 16.44
CA CYS A 229 -0.34 7.39 17.06
C CYS A 229 0.27 6.92 18.40
N SER A 230 1.33 7.53 18.90
CA SER A 230 2.10 7.08 20.07
C SER A 230 1.22 6.84 21.32
N GLU A 231 0.47 7.85 21.76
CA GLU A 231 -0.41 7.73 22.93
C GLU A 231 -1.55 6.72 22.74
N LEU A 232 -2.10 6.65 21.53
CA LEU A 232 -3.16 5.70 21.21
C LEU A 232 -2.64 4.25 21.26
N LEU A 233 -1.39 4.04 20.79
CA LEU A 233 -0.74 2.73 20.87
C LEU A 233 -0.45 2.32 22.31
N LYS A 234 0.07 3.22 23.12
CA LYS A 234 0.32 2.96 24.54
C LYS A 234 -0.95 2.46 25.23
N ARG A 235 -2.04 3.22 25.11
CA ARG A 235 -3.36 2.83 25.65
C ARG A 235 -3.86 1.51 25.07
N TYR A 236 -3.63 1.26 23.79
CA TYR A 236 -4.05 0.01 23.14
C TYR A 236 -3.29 -1.19 23.70
N VAL A 237 -1.98 -1.10 23.92
CA VAL A 237 -1.15 -2.16 24.51
C VAL A 237 -1.56 -2.42 25.95
N GLU A 238 -1.74 -1.38 26.76
CA GLU A 238 -2.17 -1.47 28.16
C GLU A 238 -3.56 -2.09 28.28
N ASN A 239 -4.55 -1.61 27.52
CA ASN A 239 -5.94 -2.09 27.58
C ASN A 239 -6.12 -3.53 27.12
N ASN A 240 -5.21 -4.04 26.27
CA ASN A 240 -5.26 -5.42 25.80
C ASN A 240 -4.29 -6.35 26.56
N GLY A 241 -3.56 -5.85 27.56
CA GLY A 241 -2.59 -6.62 28.33
C GLY A 241 -1.51 -7.26 27.45
N LEU A 242 -1.05 -6.57 26.41
CA LEU A 242 -0.09 -7.13 25.47
C LEU A 242 1.30 -7.14 26.09
N GLU A 243 1.94 -8.31 26.05
CA GLU A 243 3.31 -8.48 26.48
C GLU A 243 4.32 -8.12 25.36
N ARG A 244 5.58 -7.99 25.74
CA ARG A 244 6.66 -7.56 24.86
C ARG A 244 6.79 -8.40 23.58
N GLU A 245 6.58 -9.71 23.67
CA GLU A 245 6.70 -10.65 22.54
C GLU A 245 5.39 -10.84 21.76
N ASP A 246 4.30 -10.25 22.21
CA ASP A 246 3.04 -10.33 21.50
C ASP A 246 3.08 -9.54 20.18
N TYR A 247 2.34 -10.06 19.20
CA TYR A 247 2.04 -9.29 18.00
C TYR A 247 1.07 -8.16 18.32
N LEU A 248 1.42 -6.94 17.91
CA LEU A 248 0.64 -5.73 18.21
C LEU A 248 -0.80 -5.82 17.70
N PHE A 249 -0.99 -6.41 16.52
CA PHE A 249 -2.31 -6.54 15.90
C PHE A 249 -2.59 -7.98 15.46
N LYS A 250 -3.62 -8.60 16.03
CA LYS A 250 -4.12 -9.92 15.64
C LYS A 250 -5.47 -9.77 14.92
N PHE A 251 -5.51 -9.98 13.61
CA PHE A 251 -6.72 -9.87 12.78
C PHE A 251 -6.62 -10.66 11.47
N CYS A 252 -7.78 -10.90 10.84
CA CYS A 252 -7.85 -11.46 9.49
C CYS A 252 -7.91 -10.31 8.46
N PRO A 253 -6.99 -10.24 7.48
CA PRO A 253 -6.93 -9.13 6.52
C PRO A 253 -8.20 -8.92 5.70
N SER A 254 -8.87 -10.01 5.31
CA SER A 254 -10.12 -9.92 4.55
C SER A 254 -11.27 -9.33 5.37
N VAL A 255 -11.34 -9.68 6.66
CA VAL A 255 -12.35 -9.13 7.59
C VAL A 255 -12.08 -7.64 7.84
N ALA A 256 -10.81 -7.28 8.07
CA ALA A 256 -10.42 -5.89 8.25
C ALA A 256 -10.77 -5.04 7.01
N ASN A 257 -10.38 -5.47 5.81
CA ASN A 257 -10.73 -4.75 4.59
C ASN A 257 -12.24 -4.66 4.35
N ARG A 258 -13.00 -5.70 4.71
CA ARG A 258 -14.47 -5.66 4.61
C ARG A 258 -15.08 -4.62 5.56
N TYR A 259 -14.55 -4.51 6.78
CA TYR A 259 -14.96 -3.46 7.72
C TYR A 259 -14.68 -2.07 7.18
N LEU A 260 -13.44 -1.83 6.69
CA LEU A 260 -13.02 -0.54 6.14
C LEU A 260 -13.89 -0.12 4.95
N LYS A 261 -14.16 -1.03 4.02
CA LYS A 261 -15.04 -0.79 2.86
C LYS A 261 -16.45 -0.39 3.26
N ARG A 262 -17.06 -1.12 4.21
CA ARG A 262 -18.41 -0.83 4.69
C ARG A 262 -18.48 0.52 5.37
N LEU A 263 -17.48 0.84 6.21
CA LEU A 263 -17.42 2.12 6.92
C LEU A 263 -17.20 3.28 5.92
N ALA A 264 -16.28 3.14 4.98
CA ALA A 264 -16.03 4.15 3.96
C ALA A 264 -17.28 4.42 3.09
N LYS A 265 -17.99 3.35 2.68
CA LYS A 265 -19.27 3.49 1.97
C LYS A 265 -20.31 4.23 2.79
N LYS A 266 -20.42 3.92 4.09
CA LYS A 266 -21.37 4.59 5.01
C LYS A 266 -21.07 6.08 5.16
N LEU A 267 -19.79 6.47 5.24
CA LEU A 267 -19.38 7.84 5.52
C LEU A 267 -19.29 8.71 4.27
N PHE A 268 -18.86 8.15 3.14
CA PHE A 268 -18.51 8.89 1.93
C PHE A 268 -19.32 8.47 0.69
N GLY A 269 -20.19 7.46 0.81
CA GLY A 269 -20.98 6.94 -0.30
C GLY A 269 -20.18 6.09 -1.28
N ASP A 270 -20.72 5.90 -2.48
CA ASP A 270 -20.12 5.15 -3.58
C ASP A 270 -19.36 6.04 -4.60
N GLY A 271 -19.18 7.33 -4.28
CA GLY A 271 -18.45 8.27 -5.12
C GLY A 271 -16.97 7.90 -5.31
N LYS A 272 -16.37 8.45 -6.38
CA LYS A 272 -14.93 8.29 -6.63
C LYS A 272 -14.11 9.26 -5.78
N SER A 273 -13.01 8.77 -5.21
CA SER A 273 -11.98 9.61 -4.60
C SER A 273 -11.14 10.32 -5.68
N LEU A 274 -10.37 11.33 -5.28
CA LEU A 274 -9.46 12.05 -6.18
C LEU A 274 -8.43 11.15 -6.88
N ALA A 275 -8.09 9.99 -6.29
CA ALA A 275 -7.18 9.02 -6.88
C ALA A 275 -7.89 7.94 -7.73
N GLY A 276 -9.16 8.13 -8.09
CA GLY A 276 -9.89 7.40 -9.12
C GLY A 276 -10.69 6.19 -8.65
N GLN A 277 -10.41 5.60 -7.47
CA GLN A 277 -11.23 4.51 -6.93
C GLN A 277 -12.41 5.01 -6.10
N ASN A 278 -13.47 4.20 -6.04
CA ASN A 278 -14.63 4.48 -5.21
C ASN A 278 -14.28 4.34 -3.71
N TYR A 279 -14.87 5.16 -2.86
CA TYR A 279 -14.67 5.07 -1.40
C TYR A 279 -15.05 3.70 -0.84
N SER A 280 -16.05 3.03 -1.41
CA SER A 280 -16.44 1.65 -1.07
C SER A 280 -15.37 0.58 -1.35
N ASP A 281 -14.28 0.93 -2.02
CA ASP A 281 -13.15 0.04 -2.28
C ASP A 281 -11.98 0.21 -1.32
N LEU A 282 -12.10 1.06 -0.30
CA LEU A 282 -11.05 1.37 0.69
C LEU A 282 -10.47 0.11 1.34
N THR A 283 -9.15 0.03 1.36
CA THR A 283 -8.40 -1.06 1.98
C THR A 283 -7.35 -0.53 2.97
N MET A 284 -6.77 -1.41 3.78
CA MET A 284 -5.64 -1.04 4.65
C MET A 284 -4.45 -0.45 3.88
N TYR A 285 -4.26 -0.88 2.62
CA TYR A 285 -3.13 -0.41 1.84
C TYR A 285 -3.30 1.05 1.38
N ASP A 286 -4.54 1.52 1.21
CA ASP A 286 -4.83 2.89 0.82
C ASP A 286 -4.39 3.90 1.89
N PHE A 287 -4.42 3.52 3.18
CA PHE A 287 -3.88 4.37 4.25
C PHE A 287 -2.38 4.63 4.11
N ARG A 288 -1.62 3.69 3.53
CA ARG A 288 -0.22 3.95 3.19
C ARG A 288 -0.08 4.99 2.07
N HIS A 289 -0.99 5.01 1.11
CA HIS A 289 -1.04 6.04 0.08
C HIS A 289 -1.40 7.40 0.69
N CYS A 290 -2.44 7.46 1.52
CA CYS A 290 -2.83 8.67 2.24
C CYS A 290 -1.69 9.17 3.17
N SER A 291 -1.03 8.26 3.88
CA SER A 291 0.17 8.56 4.68
C SER A 291 1.27 9.22 3.85
N CYS A 292 1.51 8.69 2.65
CA CYS A 292 2.51 9.28 1.77
C CYS A 292 2.15 10.71 1.36
N CYS A 293 0.90 10.93 0.96
CA CYS A 293 0.40 12.26 0.61
C CYS A 293 0.48 13.24 1.80
N TYR A 294 0.27 12.75 3.03
CA TYR A 294 0.40 13.55 4.24
C TYR A 294 1.85 13.94 4.55
N TRP A 295 2.77 12.96 4.45
CA TRP A 295 4.17 13.17 4.82
C TRP A 295 5.00 13.83 3.71
N LEU A 296 4.63 13.68 2.44
CA LEU A 296 5.38 14.20 1.30
C LEU A 296 5.68 15.71 1.42
N PRO A 297 4.71 16.59 1.67
CA PRO A 297 4.98 18.02 1.84
C PRO A 297 5.69 18.36 3.15
N ARG A 298 5.65 17.48 4.16
CA ARG A 298 6.25 17.70 5.49
C ARG A 298 7.70 17.26 5.59
N TYR A 299 8.14 16.35 4.68
CA TYR A 299 9.53 15.93 4.60
C TYR A 299 10.28 16.77 3.57
N LYS A 300 11.23 17.59 4.03
CA LYS A 300 12.09 18.41 3.16
C LYS A 300 13.17 17.58 2.43
N SER A 301 13.40 16.34 2.87
CA SER A 301 14.40 15.43 2.31
C SER A 301 13.72 14.23 1.66
N GLU A 302 13.95 14.06 0.33
CA GLU A 302 13.53 12.88 -0.41
C GLU A 302 14.08 11.58 0.20
N SER A 303 15.33 11.59 0.62
CA SER A 303 15.98 10.43 1.24
C SER A 303 15.30 10.02 2.54
N ALA A 304 14.93 10.98 3.39
CA ALA A 304 14.23 10.71 4.65
C ALA A 304 12.81 10.16 4.39
N LEU A 305 12.09 10.71 3.41
CA LEU A 305 10.79 10.19 3.00
C LEU A 305 10.90 8.77 2.45
N LYS A 306 11.87 8.51 1.56
CA LYS A 306 12.15 7.17 1.03
C LYS A 306 12.44 6.17 2.14
N PHE A 307 13.24 6.59 3.12
CA PHE A 307 13.56 5.75 4.29
C PHE A 307 12.30 5.41 5.09
N ARG A 308 11.46 6.40 5.44
CA ARG A 308 10.20 6.17 6.17
C ARG A 308 9.33 5.13 5.48
N PHE A 309 9.14 5.24 4.16
CA PHE A 309 8.31 4.32 3.39
C PHE A 309 9.03 3.05 2.91
N GLY A 310 10.33 2.91 3.15
CA GLY A 310 11.13 1.77 2.70
C GLY A 310 11.14 1.66 1.18
N TRP A 311 11.35 2.76 0.46
CA TRP A 311 11.50 2.79 -0.99
C TRP A 311 12.97 2.82 -1.39
N LYS A 312 13.31 2.03 -2.43
CA LYS A 312 14.66 2.03 -3.03
C LYS A 312 14.79 3.03 -4.18
N LYS A 313 13.68 3.46 -4.79
CA LYS A 313 13.61 4.34 -5.95
C LYS A 313 12.66 5.50 -5.71
N SER A 314 12.85 6.59 -6.43
CA SER A 314 12.09 7.85 -6.32
C SER A 314 10.79 7.85 -7.12
N ASP A 315 10.60 6.90 -8.06
CA ASP A 315 9.43 6.83 -8.97
C ASP A 315 8.08 7.01 -8.22
N LYS A 316 8.04 6.59 -6.94
CA LYS A 316 6.83 6.71 -6.13
C LYS A 316 6.59 8.14 -5.65
N ILE A 317 7.65 8.90 -5.40
CA ILE A 317 7.56 10.30 -4.96
C ILE A 317 6.93 11.12 -6.08
N HIS A 318 7.45 11.01 -7.31
CA HIS A 318 6.90 11.70 -8.48
C HIS A 318 5.42 11.40 -8.70
N TYR A 319 5.02 10.14 -8.53
CA TYR A 319 3.62 9.73 -8.64
C TYR A 319 2.70 10.46 -7.65
N TYR A 320 3.11 10.58 -6.38
CA TYR A 320 2.31 11.27 -5.36
C TYR A 320 2.36 12.78 -5.50
N SER A 321 3.51 13.33 -5.90
CA SER A 321 3.66 14.75 -6.20
C SER A 321 2.70 15.18 -7.30
N GLU A 322 2.67 14.42 -8.40
CA GLU A 322 1.75 14.68 -9.51
C GLU A 322 0.28 14.59 -9.07
N MET A 323 -0.08 13.58 -8.27
CA MET A 323 -1.44 13.41 -7.77
C MET A 323 -1.89 14.56 -6.86
N LEU A 324 -1.00 15.07 -6.02
CA LEU A 324 -1.28 16.22 -5.14
C LEU A 324 -1.29 17.55 -5.92
N GLY A 325 -0.97 17.53 -7.22
CA GLY A 325 -0.83 18.76 -8.02
C GLY A 325 0.22 19.66 -7.40
N MET A 326 1.39 19.08 -7.04
CA MET A 326 2.41 19.79 -6.28
C MET A 326 2.72 21.13 -6.90
N ARG A 327 2.13 22.13 -6.31
CA ARG A 327 2.58 23.49 -6.33
C ARG A 327 3.80 23.58 -5.42
N ASP A 328 4.56 24.61 -5.58
CA ASP A 328 5.70 24.90 -4.72
C ASP A 328 5.34 24.65 -3.25
N THR A 329 6.06 23.74 -2.60
CA THR A 329 5.84 23.38 -1.19
C THR A 329 6.70 24.23 -0.26
N ILE A 330 7.29 25.31 -0.77
CA ILE A 330 7.99 26.30 0.04
C ILE A 330 6.92 26.90 0.97
N SER A 331 7.06 26.64 2.26
CA SER A 331 6.24 27.30 3.28
C SER A 331 6.77 28.69 3.57
N GLU A 332 5.94 29.57 4.11
CA GLU A 332 6.40 30.88 4.56
C GLU A 332 7.57 30.75 5.56
N GLU A 333 7.60 29.68 6.36
CA GLU A 333 8.73 29.35 7.24
C GLU A 333 10.03 29.05 6.47
N ASP A 334 9.94 28.55 5.24
CA ASP A 334 11.12 28.28 4.40
C ASP A 334 11.67 29.55 3.76
N LEU A 335 10.82 30.54 3.52
CA LEU A 335 11.24 31.87 3.01
C LEU A 335 12.03 32.68 4.05
N LEU A 336 11.90 32.30 5.34
CA LEU A 336 12.66 32.92 6.44
C LEU A 336 14.08 32.33 6.57
N ILE A 337 14.44 31.32 5.77
CA ILE A 337 15.77 30.74 5.76
C ILE A 337 16.66 31.56 4.84
N ASP A 338 17.43 32.45 5.42
CA ASP A 338 18.51 33.15 4.70
C ASP A 338 19.70 32.18 4.53
N VAL A 339 19.89 31.70 3.29
CA VAL A 339 20.98 30.76 2.96
C VAL A 339 22.37 31.33 3.15
N THR A 340 22.48 32.64 3.37
CA THR A 340 23.75 33.33 3.64
C THR A 340 24.13 33.30 5.13
N LYS A 341 23.19 32.91 6.02
CA LYS A 341 23.43 32.82 7.47
C LYS A 341 23.95 31.46 7.89
N THR A 342 24.74 31.43 8.92
CA THR A 342 25.21 30.19 9.55
C THR A 342 24.03 29.41 10.15
N GLU A 343 24.19 28.08 10.31
CA GLU A 343 23.13 27.24 10.86
C GLU A 343 22.66 27.70 12.24
N LEU A 344 23.56 28.29 13.02
CA LEU A 344 23.24 28.83 14.37
C LEU A 344 22.39 30.10 14.29
N GLU A 345 22.71 31.01 13.40
CA GLU A 345 21.94 32.23 13.13
C GLU A 345 20.56 31.92 12.59
N ASN A 346 20.46 30.92 11.70
CA ASN A 346 19.18 30.42 11.18
C ASN A 346 18.32 29.82 12.28
N ARG A 347 18.91 29.08 13.24
CA ARG A 347 18.19 28.54 14.40
C ARG A 347 17.73 29.63 15.35
N LEU A 348 18.55 30.64 15.57
CA LEU A 348 18.23 31.79 16.45
C LEU A 348 17.06 32.57 15.82
N SER A 349 17.19 32.99 14.55
CA SER A 349 16.14 33.73 13.84
C SER A 349 14.80 32.95 13.82
N LYS A 350 14.87 31.63 13.60
CA LYS A 350 13.67 30.79 13.63
C LYS A 350 13.03 30.68 15.01
N SER A 351 13.84 30.72 16.07
CA SER A 351 13.36 30.71 17.45
C SER A 351 12.73 32.06 17.83
N GLU A 352 13.34 33.17 17.41
CA GLU A 352 12.82 34.52 17.63
C GLU A 352 11.48 34.73 16.92
N ASN A 353 11.39 34.41 15.63
CA ASN A 353 10.14 34.52 14.86
C ASN A 353 9.01 33.64 15.42
N LYS A 354 9.36 32.45 15.95
CA LYS A 354 8.39 31.58 16.61
C LYS A 354 7.92 32.17 17.95
N SER A 355 8.80 32.86 18.69
CA SER A 355 8.44 33.53 19.90
C SER A 355 7.48 34.69 19.63
N GLU A 356 7.78 35.52 18.64
CA GLU A 356 6.92 36.64 18.20
C GLU A 356 5.51 36.16 17.78
N LEU A 357 5.46 35.05 17.01
CA LEU A 357 4.18 34.46 16.57
C LEU A 357 3.38 33.95 17.78
N LEU A 358 4.03 33.32 18.74
CA LEU A 358 3.38 32.84 19.97
C LEU A 358 2.92 34.01 20.85
N GLU A 359 3.68 35.08 20.95
CA GLU A 359 3.31 36.30 21.68
C GLU A 359 2.06 36.96 21.06
N ALA A 360 2.02 37.08 19.73
CA ALA A 360 0.84 37.59 19.02
C ALA A 360 -0.39 36.72 19.24
N GLN A 361 -0.24 35.39 19.25
CA GLN A 361 -1.32 34.47 19.56
C GLN A 361 -1.83 34.59 21.00
N VAL A 362 -0.91 34.73 21.96
CA VAL A 362 -1.25 34.96 23.38
C VAL A 362 -2.00 36.28 23.56
N GLU A 363 -1.57 37.33 22.88
CA GLU A 363 -2.23 38.66 22.94
C GLU A 363 -3.64 38.59 22.35
N THR A 364 -3.82 37.90 21.23
CA THR A 364 -5.14 37.64 20.63
C THR A 364 -6.04 36.85 21.57
N MET A 365 -5.54 35.79 22.18
CA MET A 365 -6.27 35.00 23.18
C MET A 365 -6.66 35.80 24.40
N ASN A 366 -5.76 36.64 24.92
CA ASN A 366 -6.02 37.50 26.04
C ASN A 366 -7.11 38.55 25.73
N SER A 367 -7.10 39.11 24.53
CA SER A 367 -8.15 40.01 24.06
C SER A 367 -9.50 39.32 24.00
N GLN A 368 -9.56 38.13 23.40
CA GLN A 368 -10.79 37.33 23.37
C GLN A 368 -11.31 36.95 24.76
N MET A 369 -10.40 36.62 25.68
CA MET A 369 -10.74 36.29 27.06
C MET A 369 -11.29 37.50 27.82
N ALA A 370 -10.73 38.69 27.59
CA ALA A 370 -11.24 39.96 28.17
C ALA A 370 -12.65 40.28 27.65
N GLU A 371 -12.89 40.03 26.37
CA GLU A 371 -14.19 40.23 25.76
C GLU A 371 -15.25 39.26 26.33
N ILE A 372 -14.90 37.98 26.49
CA ILE A 372 -15.77 36.98 27.13
C ILE A 372 -16.06 37.37 28.59
N LEU A 373 -15.05 37.78 29.35
CA LEU A 373 -15.22 38.21 30.73
C LEU A 373 -16.13 39.44 30.83
N SER A 374 -16.01 40.41 29.94
CA SER A 374 -16.96 41.54 29.83
C SER A 374 -18.41 41.11 29.55
N HIS A 375 -18.58 40.14 28.65
CA HIS A 375 -19.92 39.60 28.40
C HIS A 375 -20.52 38.83 29.58
N VAL A 376 -19.69 38.04 30.28
CA VAL A 376 -20.11 37.34 31.50
C VAL A 376 -20.47 38.28 32.61
N SER A 377 -19.69 39.34 32.79
CA SER A 377 -20.01 40.39 33.77
C SER A 377 -21.35 41.06 33.49
N LYS A 378 -21.58 41.50 32.26
CA LYS A 378 -22.89 42.09 31.82
C LYS A 378 -24.07 41.13 31.99
N LEU A 379 -23.86 39.82 31.78
CA LEU A 379 -24.90 38.83 32.00
C LEU A 379 -25.17 38.62 33.51
N SER A 380 -24.15 38.61 34.33
CA SER A 380 -24.29 38.47 35.77
C SER A 380 -25.03 39.71 36.38
N GLU A 381 -24.72 40.92 35.93
CA GLU A 381 -25.46 42.13 36.31
C GLU A 381 -26.96 42.06 35.92
N LYS A 382 -27.28 41.61 34.70
CA LYS A 382 -28.65 41.40 34.28
C LYS A 382 -29.39 40.38 35.16
N ILE A 383 -28.73 39.30 35.53
CA ILE A 383 -29.31 38.25 36.41
C ILE A 383 -29.56 38.80 37.82
N VAL A 384 -28.68 39.66 38.34
CA VAL A 384 -28.89 40.34 39.65
C VAL A 384 -30.06 41.29 39.60
N ILE A 385 -30.19 42.08 38.52
CA ILE A 385 -31.33 43.01 38.34
C ILE A 385 -32.65 42.21 38.22
N LEU A 386 -32.68 41.10 37.53
CA LEU A 386 -33.87 40.26 37.39
C LEU A 386 -34.29 39.58 38.71
N LYS A 387 -33.30 39.23 39.58
CA LYS A 387 -33.58 38.69 40.91
C LYS A 387 -34.10 39.73 41.89
N ASN A 388 -33.66 40.99 41.79
CA ASN A 388 -34.11 42.06 42.68
C ASN A 388 -35.38 42.76 42.20
N GLY A 389 -35.87 42.51 40.97
CA GLY A 389 -37.12 43.04 40.44
C GLY A 389 -38.32 42.10 40.57
N SER A 390 -38.19 40.99 41.27
CA SER A 390 -39.25 39.99 41.50
C SER A 390 -39.68 39.93 43.00
N CYS A 391 -39.60 41.06 43.71
CA CYS A 391 -40.24 41.23 45.01
C CYS A 391 -41.42 42.18 44.91
#